data_29a6bd3b0241d7233b5c770c996c65bf
#
_entry.id   29a6bd3b0241d7233b5c770c996c65bf
#
_cell.length_a   1.000
_cell.length_b   1.000
_cell.length_c   1.000
_cell.angle_alpha   90.00
_cell.angle_beta   90.00
_cell.angle_gamma   90.00
#
_symmetry.space_group_name_H-M   'P 1'
#
loop_
_entity.id
_entity.type
_entity.pdbx_description
1 polymer ?
#
loop_
_entity_poly.entity_id
_entity_poly.type
_entity_poly.pdbx_seq_one_letter_code
_entity_poly.pdbx_strand_id
1 'polypeptide(L)'
;LNEFPVADSDTGANVTHTLAGAARALTQADVIDFADAATVASAGAVLGARGNSGMILAQCLLAFSESAQNAPSQGLRPVELVAALQAMARGAVKAVSHPVEGTFISAMRSAAQAGADTLDTSPRPTLEEITATAAFGAQEAVVETVGIGHGPVDAGAGAIMLIMTALADVFNPQGDLTGTALNMLTDLSQNNTSHKQVSGHSGEFEVMYLWNATAFQAERLRKALGEIGDSVA
;
A
#
# COMPACT_ATOMS: atom_id res chain seq x y z
N LEU A 1 -14.48 -8.58 2.80
CA LEU A 1 -13.85 -7.33 2.35
C LEU A 1 -13.26 -7.40 0.94
N ASN A 2 -12.96 -8.54 0.36
CA ASN A 2 -12.30 -8.65 -0.94
C ASN A 2 -13.30 -9.08 -2.02
N GLU A 3 -14.09 -8.14 -2.53
CA GLU A 3 -15.10 -8.39 -3.58
C GLU A 3 -14.83 -7.58 -4.86
N PHE A 4 -13.82 -6.69 -4.83
CA PHE A 4 -13.51 -5.80 -5.95
C PHE A 4 -12.00 -5.53 -6.03
N PRO A 5 -11.38 -5.42 -7.22
CA PRO A 5 -11.94 -5.73 -8.54
C PRO A 5 -12.11 -7.23 -8.81
N VAL A 6 -11.45 -8.10 -8.03
CA VAL A 6 -11.52 -9.56 -8.13
C VAL A 6 -11.88 -10.16 -6.77
N ALA A 7 -12.91 -10.99 -6.69
CA ALA A 7 -13.39 -11.59 -5.44
C ALA A 7 -12.63 -12.89 -5.11
N ASP A 8 -11.31 -12.81 -4.91
CA ASP A 8 -10.43 -13.94 -4.60
C ASP A 8 -10.15 -14.12 -3.10
N SER A 9 -10.52 -13.12 -2.28
CA SER A 9 -10.37 -13.12 -0.82
C SER A 9 -8.91 -13.25 -0.33
N ASP A 10 -7.92 -12.89 -1.14
CA ASP A 10 -6.51 -13.10 -0.84
C ASP A 10 -5.70 -11.82 -0.56
N THR A 11 -6.29 -10.62 -0.76
CA THR A 11 -5.62 -9.31 -0.58
C THR A 11 -4.89 -9.22 0.75
N GLY A 12 -5.54 -9.59 1.86
CA GLY A 12 -4.94 -9.54 3.19
C GLY A 12 -3.75 -10.49 3.32
N ALA A 13 -3.85 -11.70 2.77
CA ALA A 13 -2.76 -12.67 2.75
C ALA A 13 -1.58 -12.15 1.92
N ASN A 14 -1.84 -11.62 0.74
CA ASN A 14 -0.84 -11.08 -0.18
C ASN A 14 -0.06 -9.91 0.43
N VAL A 15 -0.76 -8.94 1.04
CA VAL A 15 -0.15 -7.83 1.79
C VAL A 15 0.71 -8.35 2.96
N THR A 16 0.18 -9.30 3.73
CA THR A 16 0.91 -9.90 4.86
C THR A 16 2.18 -10.61 4.40
N HIS A 17 2.13 -11.39 3.33
CA HIS A 17 3.31 -12.06 2.77
C HIS A 17 4.37 -11.06 2.30
N THR A 18 3.96 -9.97 1.68
CA THR A 18 4.84 -8.90 1.21
C THR A 18 5.57 -8.22 2.38
N LEU A 19 4.83 -7.81 3.42
CA LEU A 19 5.39 -7.20 4.62
C LEU A 19 6.27 -8.18 5.42
N ALA A 20 5.87 -9.44 5.50
CA ALA A 20 6.69 -10.47 6.13
C ALA A 20 8.00 -10.72 5.37
N GLY A 21 8.00 -10.56 4.05
CA GLY A 21 9.21 -10.59 3.23
C GLY A 21 10.17 -9.46 3.61
N ALA A 22 9.66 -8.23 3.69
CA ALA A 22 10.43 -7.06 4.13
C ALA A 22 11.01 -7.26 5.54
N ALA A 23 10.17 -7.67 6.49
CA ALA A 23 10.57 -7.88 7.89
C ALA A 23 11.66 -8.96 8.02
N ARG A 24 11.52 -10.09 7.31
CA ARG A 24 12.54 -11.15 7.31
C ARG A 24 13.86 -10.66 6.73
N ALA A 25 13.84 -9.90 5.65
CA ALA A 25 15.06 -9.36 5.07
C ALA A 25 15.78 -8.44 6.06
N LEU A 26 15.06 -7.55 6.72
CA LEU A 26 15.61 -6.66 7.76
C LEU A 26 16.20 -7.42 8.94
N THR A 27 15.57 -8.51 9.40
CA THR A 27 16.09 -9.31 10.53
C THR A 27 17.32 -10.13 10.19
N GLN A 28 17.61 -10.32 8.91
CA GLN A 28 18.74 -11.13 8.43
C GLN A 28 19.91 -10.28 7.92
N ALA A 29 19.73 -8.98 7.78
CA ALA A 29 20.76 -8.07 7.26
C ALA A 29 21.38 -7.24 8.38
N ASP A 30 22.67 -6.98 8.25
CA ASP A 30 23.38 -5.98 9.04
C ASP A 30 23.20 -4.61 8.38
N VAL A 31 22.13 -3.92 8.71
CA VAL A 31 21.85 -2.58 8.15
C VAL A 31 22.69 -1.51 8.80
N ILE A 32 23.22 -0.58 8.00
CA ILE A 32 24.16 0.44 8.42
C ILE A 32 23.43 1.74 8.77
N ASP A 33 22.43 2.09 7.97
CA ASP A 33 21.66 3.33 8.13
C ASP A 33 20.22 3.16 7.63
N PHE A 34 19.45 4.26 7.65
CA PHE A 34 18.06 4.25 7.24
C PHE A 34 17.86 3.92 5.75
N ALA A 35 18.71 4.44 4.87
CA ALA A 35 18.61 4.22 3.42
C ALA A 35 18.91 2.74 3.08
N ASP A 36 19.90 2.16 3.76
CA ASP A 36 20.22 0.73 3.65
C ASP A 36 19.07 -0.14 4.15
N ALA A 37 18.50 0.19 5.33
CA ALA A 37 17.32 -0.49 5.85
C ALA A 37 16.14 -0.45 4.88
N ALA A 38 15.85 0.71 4.28
CA ALA A 38 14.78 0.86 3.30
C ALA A 38 15.04 0.02 2.03
N THR A 39 16.30 -0.07 1.59
CA THR A 39 16.71 -0.90 0.44
C THR A 39 16.52 -2.37 0.74
N VAL A 40 16.98 -2.85 1.89
CA VAL A 40 16.83 -4.24 2.32
C VAL A 40 15.35 -4.61 2.47
N ALA A 41 14.54 -3.73 3.09
CA ALA A 41 13.11 -3.95 3.26
C ALA A 41 12.39 -4.05 1.91
N SER A 42 12.65 -3.14 0.99
CA SER A 42 12.01 -3.14 -0.33
C SER A 42 12.39 -4.37 -1.15
N ALA A 43 13.65 -4.80 -1.13
CA ALA A 43 14.08 -6.03 -1.79
C ALA A 43 13.38 -7.26 -1.20
N GLY A 44 13.27 -7.34 0.13
CA GLY A 44 12.54 -8.40 0.81
C GLY A 44 11.04 -8.41 0.48
N ALA A 45 10.43 -7.23 0.36
CA ALA A 45 9.04 -7.07 -0.06
C ALA A 45 8.82 -7.60 -1.48
N VAL A 46 9.68 -7.26 -2.43
CA VAL A 46 9.61 -7.75 -3.82
C VAL A 46 9.67 -9.28 -3.87
N LEU A 47 10.59 -9.88 -3.12
CA LEU A 47 10.70 -11.35 -3.06
C LEU A 47 9.52 -12.01 -2.35
N GLY A 48 8.92 -11.33 -1.38
CA GLY A 48 7.75 -11.78 -0.64
C GLY A 48 6.41 -11.50 -1.30
N ALA A 49 6.38 -10.66 -2.33
CA ALA A 49 5.15 -10.22 -2.98
C ALA A 49 4.35 -11.40 -3.54
N ARG A 50 3.04 -11.35 -3.35
CA ARG A 50 2.05 -12.28 -3.90
C ARG A 50 0.85 -11.49 -4.35
N GLY A 51 0.24 -11.93 -5.44
CA GLY A 51 -0.94 -11.31 -6.01
C GLY A 51 -0.75 -9.86 -6.43
N ASN A 52 -1.76 -9.28 -7.05
CA ASN A 52 -1.74 -7.88 -7.48
C ASN A 52 -1.51 -6.92 -6.29
N SER A 53 -2.19 -7.15 -5.17
CA SER A 53 -2.07 -6.29 -3.98
C SER A 53 -0.66 -6.30 -3.39
N GLY A 54 -0.01 -7.48 -3.35
CA GLY A 54 1.36 -7.60 -2.89
C GLY A 54 2.35 -6.94 -3.85
N MET A 55 2.14 -7.05 -5.16
CA MET A 55 2.98 -6.37 -6.17
C MET A 55 2.86 -4.85 -6.09
N ILE A 56 1.64 -4.32 -5.93
CA ILE A 56 1.42 -2.88 -5.75
C ILE A 56 2.14 -2.40 -4.48
N LEU A 57 2.00 -3.11 -3.36
CA LEU A 57 2.68 -2.76 -2.11
C LEU A 57 4.21 -2.83 -2.25
N ALA A 58 4.75 -3.85 -2.93
CA ALA A 58 6.18 -3.96 -3.18
C ALA A 58 6.70 -2.78 -4.01
N GLN A 59 5.94 -2.31 -5.01
CA GLN A 59 6.29 -1.11 -5.77
C GLN A 59 6.21 0.17 -4.92
N CYS A 60 5.26 0.26 -4.00
CA CYS A 60 5.23 1.36 -3.03
C CYS A 60 6.50 1.37 -2.17
N LEU A 61 6.89 0.22 -1.62
CA LEU A 61 8.08 0.09 -0.78
C LEU A 61 9.38 0.33 -1.57
N LEU A 62 9.43 -0.05 -2.84
CA LEU A 62 10.55 0.28 -3.71
C LEU A 62 10.66 1.79 -3.93
N ALA A 63 9.55 2.47 -4.25
CA ALA A 63 9.51 3.93 -4.41
C ALA A 63 9.84 4.67 -3.10
N PHE A 64 9.42 4.12 -1.95
CA PHE A 64 9.83 4.60 -0.63
C PHE A 64 11.35 4.49 -0.46
N SER A 65 11.94 3.35 -0.76
CA SER A 65 13.37 3.11 -0.67
C SER A 65 14.18 4.07 -1.57
N GLU A 66 13.74 4.28 -2.80
CA GLU A 66 14.36 5.25 -3.73
C GLU A 66 14.32 6.67 -3.15
N SER A 67 13.20 7.07 -2.53
CA SER A 67 13.08 8.38 -1.87
C SER A 67 13.98 8.47 -0.64
N ALA A 68 14.11 7.38 0.11
CA ALA A 68 14.92 7.31 1.33
C ALA A 68 16.43 7.45 1.09
N GLN A 69 16.92 7.24 -0.15
CA GLN A 69 18.34 7.44 -0.50
C GLN A 69 18.83 8.89 -0.27
N ASN A 70 17.91 9.84 -0.26
CA ASN A 70 18.22 11.26 -0.01
C ASN A 70 17.98 11.66 1.46
N ALA A 71 17.58 10.72 2.30
CA ALA A 71 17.34 11.00 3.71
C ALA A 71 18.66 11.10 4.51
N PRO A 72 18.67 11.84 5.64
CA PRO A 72 19.76 11.76 6.59
C PRO A 72 19.98 10.33 7.10
N SER A 73 21.22 9.95 7.39
CA SER A 73 21.56 8.61 7.88
C SER A 73 20.79 8.19 9.14
N GLN A 74 20.35 9.14 9.94
CA GLN A 74 19.60 8.92 11.18
C GLN A 74 18.10 8.69 10.97
N GLY A 75 17.59 8.83 9.76
CA GLY A 75 16.18 8.61 9.42
C GLY A 75 15.51 9.79 8.71
N LEU A 76 14.20 9.66 8.52
CA LEU A 76 13.39 10.68 7.84
C LEU A 76 13.07 11.86 8.78
N ARG A 77 13.18 13.06 8.25
CA ARG A 77 12.53 14.25 8.81
C ARG A 77 11.13 14.39 8.20
N PRO A 78 10.28 15.29 8.71
CA PRO A 78 8.93 15.53 8.18
C PRO A 78 8.86 15.69 6.66
N VAL A 79 9.75 16.48 6.08
CA VAL A 79 9.76 16.75 4.64
C VAL A 79 10.12 15.52 3.81
N GLU A 80 11.09 14.72 4.27
CA GLU A 80 11.47 13.48 3.59
C GLU A 80 10.40 12.40 3.73
N LEU A 81 9.71 12.33 4.89
CA LEU A 81 8.60 11.40 5.06
C LEU A 81 7.46 11.70 4.09
N VAL A 82 7.06 12.98 3.96
CA VAL A 82 6.04 13.38 2.98
C VAL A 82 6.47 13.06 1.56
N ALA A 83 7.72 13.35 1.19
CA ALA A 83 8.26 13.00 -0.13
C ALA A 83 8.21 11.48 -0.39
N ALA A 84 8.50 10.68 0.64
CA ALA A 84 8.43 9.21 0.56
C ALA A 84 6.99 8.71 0.42
N LEU A 85 6.02 9.24 1.18
CA LEU A 85 4.60 8.91 1.04
C LEU A 85 4.08 9.26 -0.36
N GLN A 86 4.46 10.42 -0.90
CA GLN A 86 4.13 10.82 -2.27
C GLN A 86 4.79 9.90 -3.31
N ALA A 87 6.02 9.45 -3.07
CA ALA A 87 6.70 8.48 -3.93
C ALA A 87 5.96 7.14 -3.93
N MET A 88 5.53 6.64 -2.76
CA MET A 88 4.70 5.44 -2.63
C MET A 88 3.40 5.55 -3.42
N ALA A 89 2.69 6.68 -3.31
CA ALA A 89 1.45 6.90 -4.07
C ALA A 89 1.69 6.87 -5.59
N ARG A 90 2.79 7.48 -6.06
CA ARG A 90 3.19 7.38 -7.47
C ARG A 90 3.59 5.95 -7.87
N GLY A 91 4.26 5.23 -6.99
CA GLY A 91 4.63 3.82 -7.18
C GLY A 91 3.40 2.93 -7.35
N ALA A 92 2.38 3.12 -6.51
CA ALA A 92 1.12 2.40 -6.60
C ALA A 92 0.43 2.58 -7.97
N VAL A 93 0.37 3.84 -8.46
CA VAL A 93 -0.22 4.13 -9.78
C VAL A 93 0.58 3.48 -10.91
N LYS A 94 1.91 3.49 -10.83
CA LYS A 94 2.78 2.88 -11.86
C LYS A 94 2.71 1.35 -11.86
N ALA A 95 2.34 0.75 -10.73
CA ALA A 95 2.29 -0.70 -10.58
C ALA A 95 1.17 -1.34 -11.41
N VAL A 96 0.13 -0.61 -11.78
CA VAL A 96 -1.04 -1.14 -12.49
C VAL A 96 -1.22 -0.49 -13.85
N SER A 97 -1.67 -1.26 -14.82
CA SER A 97 -1.93 -0.76 -16.18
C SER A 97 -3.18 0.13 -16.23
N HIS A 98 -4.19 -0.17 -15.43
CA HIS A 98 -5.47 0.56 -15.37
C HIS A 98 -5.79 0.88 -13.91
N PRO A 99 -5.33 2.03 -13.38
CA PRO A 99 -5.64 2.43 -12.01
C PRO A 99 -7.15 2.60 -11.80
N VAL A 100 -7.68 2.01 -10.73
CA VAL A 100 -9.10 2.10 -10.37
C VAL A 100 -9.26 2.92 -9.10
N GLU A 101 -10.18 3.87 -9.12
CA GLU A 101 -10.51 4.68 -7.94
C GLU A 101 -11.29 3.87 -6.89
N GLY A 102 -11.17 4.28 -5.62
CA GLY A 102 -11.81 3.59 -4.49
C GLY A 102 -11.06 2.34 -4.03
N THR A 103 -9.78 2.19 -4.40
CA THR A 103 -8.95 1.03 -4.10
C THR A 103 -7.70 1.40 -3.29
N PHE A 104 -6.79 0.44 -3.14
CA PHE A 104 -5.44 0.61 -2.60
C PHE A 104 -4.78 1.93 -3.07
N ILE A 105 -4.90 2.25 -4.37
CA ILE A 105 -4.27 3.44 -4.98
C ILE A 105 -4.86 4.73 -4.41
N SER A 106 -6.18 4.81 -4.29
CA SER A 106 -6.87 5.99 -3.73
C SER A 106 -6.50 6.20 -2.27
N ALA A 107 -6.48 5.13 -1.46
CA ALA A 107 -6.10 5.22 -0.06
C ALA A 107 -4.65 5.67 0.12
N MET A 108 -3.72 5.16 -0.69
CA MET A 108 -2.31 5.59 -0.63
C MET A 108 -2.16 7.06 -1.05
N ARG A 109 -2.92 7.51 -2.06
CA ARG A 109 -2.91 8.90 -2.52
C ARG A 109 -3.49 9.84 -1.47
N SER A 110 -4.63 9.49 -0.84
CA SER A 110 -5.23 10.28 0.23
C SER A 110 -4.32 10.40 1.45
N ALA A 111 -3.66 9.30 1.85
CA ALA A 111 -2.66 9.32 2.92
C ALA A 111 -1.49 10.28 2.60
N ALA A 112 -0.95 10.19 1.39
CA ALA A 112 0.17 11.05 0.97
C ALA A 112 -0.24 12.53 0.89
N GLN A 113 -1.46 12.82 0.44
CA GLN A 113 -1.99 14.18 0.36
C GLN A 113 -2.21 14.78 1.75
N ALA A 114 -2.84 14.05 2.67
CA ALA A 114 -3.08 14.50 4.03
C ALA A 114 -1.77 14.82 4.78
N GLY A 115 -0.73 13.98 4.58
CA GLY A 115 0.60 14.27 5.11
C GLY A 115 1.23 15.52 4.49
N ALA A 116 1.05 15.76 3.20
CA ALA A 116 1.56 16.96 2.52
C ALA A 116 0.85 18.22 3.00
N ASP A 117 -0.47 18.19 3.15
CA ASP A 117 -1.26 19.31 3.66
C ASP A 117 -0.84 19.68 5.09
N THR A 118 -0.50 18.68 5.92
CA THR A 118 0.03 18.90 7.26
C THR A 118 1.39 19.58 7.22
N LEU A 119 2.27 19.16 6.31
CA LEU A 119 3.59 19.78 6.14
C LEU A 119 3.49 21.26 5.76
N ASP A 120 2.51 21.59 4.91
CA ASP A 120 2.30 22.94 4.41
C ASP A 120 1.60 23.87 5.41
N THR A 121 0.75 23.31 6.27
CA THR A 121 -0.10 24.09 7.20
C THR A 121 0.42 24.17 8.62
N SER A 122 1.17 23.17 9.10
CA SER A 122 1.73 23.16 10.45
C SER A 122 2.98 24.05 10.52
N PRO A 123 3.07 24.96 11.49
CA PRO A 123 4.25 25.84 11.66
C PRO A 123 5.50 25.06 12.11
N ARG A 124 5.33 23.87 12.68
CA ARG A 124 6.42 22.99 13.12
C ARG A 124 5.96 21.52 12.95
N PRO A 125 5.88 21.04 11.73
CA PRO A 125 5.39 19.68 11.49
C PRO A 125 6.30 18.64 12.14
N THR A 126 5.69 17.63 12.74
CA THR A 126 6.39 16.49 13.35
C THR A 126 6.09 15.21 12.57
N LEU A 127 6.90 14.17 12.76
CA LEU A 127 6.64 12.85 12.17
C LEU A 127 5.32 12.27 12.71
N GLU A 128 5.03 12.50 14.01
CA GLU A 128 3.78 12.08 14.64
C GLU A 128 2.56 12.73 13.97
N GLU A 129 2.57 14.05 13.77
CA GLU A 129 1.48 14.76 13.10
C GLU A 129 1.27 14.27 11.67
N ILE A 130 2.34 14.11 10.89
CA ILE A 130 2.27 13.67 9.49
C ILE A 130 1.76 12.23 9.39
N THR A 131 2.24 11.32 10.24
CA THR A 131 1.79 9.93 10.20
C THR A 131 0.34 9.79 10.66
N ALA A 132 -0.08 10.55 11.67
CA ALA A 132 -1.47 10.57 12.13
C ALA A 132 -2.43 11.11 11.06
N THR A 133 -2.09 12.20 10.39
CA THR A 133 -2.92 12.74 9.30
C THR A 133 -2.91 11.85 8.05
N ALA A 134 -1.78 11.21 7.73
CA ALA A 134 -1.73 10.21 6.66
C ALA A 134 -2.63 9.01 6.96
N ALA A 135 -2.63 8.52 8.21
CA ALA A 135 -3.54 7.47 8.65
C ALA A 135 -5.01 7.89 8.53
N PHE A 136 -5.34 9.13 8.91
CA PHE A 136 -6.67 9.70 8.77
C PHE A 136 -7.09 9.81 7.30
N GLY A 137 -6.23 10.30 6.41
CA GLY A 137 -6.50 10.37 4.97
C GLY A 137 -6.76 9.00 4.34
N ALA A 138 -6.01 7.96 4.76
CA ALA A 138 -6.29 6.59 4.36
C ALA A 138 -7.66 6.09 4.87
N GLN A 139 -8.03 6.46 6.09
CA GLN A 139 -9.32 6.11 6.68
C GLN A 139 -10.49 6.79 5.94
N GLU A 140 -10.36 8.07 5.60
CA GLU A 140 -11.37 8.78 4.80
C GLU A 140 -11.59 8.08 3.45
N ALA A 141 -10.52 7.71 2.75
CA ALA A 141 -10.62 6.97 1.50
C ALA A 141 -11.37 5.63 1.66
N VAL A 142 -11.17 4.90 2.77
CA VAL A 142 -11.93 3.68 3.07
C VAL A 142 -13.42 3.98 3.22
N VAL A 143 -13.79 5.04 3.93
CA VAL A 143 -15.20 5.44 4.10
C VAL A 143 -15.83 5.84 2.79
N GLU A 144 -15.11 6.55 1.93
CA GLU A 144 -15.59 6.97 0.62
C GLU A 144 -15.91 5.77 -0.28
N THR A 145 -15.14 4.66 -0.18
CA THR A 145 -15.41 3.47 -1.00
C THR A 145 -16.78 2.87 -0.73
N VAL A 146 -17.27 2.95 0.49
CA VAL A 146 -18.62 2.49 0.87
C VAL A 146 -19.70 3.32 0.19
N GLY A 147 -19.44 4.62 -0.05
CA GLY A 147 -20.39 5.55 -0.69
C GLY A 147 -20.46 5.45 -2.22
N ILE A 148 -19.42 4.91 -2.86
CA ILE A 148 -19.32 4.85 -4.34
C ILE A 148 -20.15 3.68 -4.94
N GLY A 149 -20.76 2.85 -4.10
CA GLY A 149 -21.69 1.79 -4.55
C GLY A 149 -21.03 0.53 -5.12
N HIS A 150 -19.76 0.33 -4.82
CA HIS A 150 -18.99 -0.85 -5.24
C HIS A 150 -19.04 -2.01 -4.24
N GLY A 151 -20.04 -2.04 -3.35
CA GLY A 151 -20.19 -3.12 -2.37
C GLY A 151 -19.47 -2.85 -1.05
N PRO A 152 -19.00 -3.89 -0.35
CA PRO A 152 -18.26 -3.75 0.90
C PRO A 152 -16.94 -3.00 0.70
N VAL A 153 -16.35 -2.56 1.81
CA VAL A 153 -15.05 -1.88 1.86
C VAL A 153 -14.02 -2.59 0.98
N ASP A 154 -13.32 -1.83 0.15
CA ASP A 154 -12.18 -2.36 -0.61
C ASP A 154 -11.08 -2.88 0.31
N ALA A 155 -10.67 -4.12 0.12
CA ALA A 155 -9.68 -4.78 0.97
C ALA A 155 -8.28 -4.14 0.83
N GLY A 156 -7.95 -3.61 -0.35
CA GLY A 156 -6.70 -2.90 -0.59
C GLY A 156 -6.64 -1.56 0.12
N ALA A 157 -7.74 -0.79 0.08
CA ALA A 157 -7.86 0.46 0.85
C ALA A 157 -7.77 0.20 2.36
N GLY A 158 -8.46 -0.85 2.85
CA GLY A 158 -8.38 -1.27 4.24
C GLY A 158 -6.95 -1.67 4.65
N ALA A 159 -6.21 -2.34 3.78
CA ALA A 159 -4.82 -2.70 4.05
C ALA A 159 -3.92 -1.46 4.17
N ILE A 160 -4.06 -0.46 3.31
CA ILE A 160 -3.32 0.80 3.41
C ILE A 160 -3.68 1.54 4.69
N MET A 161 -4.96 1.60 5.06
CA MET A 161 -5.37 2.20 6.33
C MET A 161 -4.65 1.55 7.52
N LEU A 162 -4.61 0.20 7.57
CA LEU A 162 -3.90 -0.52 8.65
C LEU A 162 -2.39 -0.27 8.63
N ILE A 163 -1.76 -0.18 7.47
CA ILE A 163 -0.33 0.13 7.36
C ILE A 163 -0.05 1.56 7.87
N MET A 164 -0.87 2.54 7.48
CA MET A 164 -0.69 3.93 7.90
C MET A 164 -0.97 4.13 9.39
N THR A 165 -1.99 3.46 9.95
CA THR A 165 -2.27 3.51 11.40
C THR A 165 -1.15 2.84 12.20
N ALA A 166 -0.63 1.69 11.75
CA ALA A 166 0.52 1.05 12.40
C ALA A 166 1.77 1.94 12.36
N LEU A 167 2.01 2.65 11.25
CA LEU A 167 3.08 3.63 11.16
C LEU A 167 2.89 4.79 12.14
N ALA A 168 1.66 5.30 12.28
CA ALA A 168 1.35 6.37 13.24
C ALA A 168 1.54 5.90 14.69
N ASP A 169 1.15 4.69 15.04
CA ASP A 169 1.35 4.12 16.38
C ASP A 169 2.85 3.96 16.74
N VAL A 170 3.75 3.80 15.78
CA VAL A 170 5.20 3.82 16.02
C VAL A 170 5.66 5.17 16.56
N PHE A 171 5.08 6.28 16.10
CA PHE A 171 5.43 7.64 16.53
C PHE A 171 4.58 8.11 17.73
N ASN A 172 3.47 7.44 18.02
CA ASN A 172 2.65 7.66 19.21
C ASN A 172 2.36 6.35 19.94
N PRO A 173 3.30 5.81 20.72
CA PRO A 173 3.15 4.51 21.39
C PRO A 173 2.05 4.46 22.46
N GLN A 174 1.47 5.61 22.84
CA GLN A 174 0.33 5.68 23.76
C GLN A 174 -1.02 5.64 23.03
N GLY A 175 -1.01 5.76 21.70
CA GLY A 175 -2.17 5.61 20.83
C GLY A 175 -2.47 4.14 20.52
N ASP A 176 -3.67 3.91 19.99
CA ASP A 176 -4.08 2.61 19.41
C ASP A 176 -4.93 2.88 18.16
N LEU A 177 -4.32 3.54 17.18
CA LEU A 177 -4.99 3.84 15.92
C LEU A 177 -5.23 2.55 15.12
N THR A 178 -4.30 1.60 15.19
CA THR A 178 -4.44 0.31 14.52
C THR A 178 -5.59 -0.51 15.08
N GLY A 179 -5.75 -0.58 16.40
CA GLY A 179 -6.89 -1.26 17.02
C GLY A 179 -8.23 -0.60 16.67
N THR A 180 -8.27 0.73 16.67
CA THR A 180 -9.45 1.50 16.24
C THR A 180 -9.80 1.21 14.78
N ALA A 181 -8.81 1.19 13.89
CA ALA A 181 -8.97 0.90 12.47
C ALA A 181 -9.48 -0.54 12.22
N LEU A 182 -8.97 -1.52 12.96
CA LEU A 182 -9.44 -2.91 12.89
C LEU A 182 -10.91 -3.04 13.31
N ASN A 183 -11.31 -2.38 14.39
CA ASN A 183 -12.70 -2.36 14.84
C ASN A 183 -13.61 -1.73 13.77
N MET A 184 -13.21 -0.59 13.21
CA MET A 184 -13.94 0.08 12.14
C MET A 184 -14.12 -0.82 10.91
N LEU A 185 -13.06 -1.49 10.44
CA LEU A 185 -13.15 -2.42 9.31
C LEU A 185 -14.08 -3.59 9.60
N THR A 186 -14.06 -4.10 10.84
CA THR A 186 -14.93 -5.17 11.27
C THR A 186 -16.40 -4.74 11.25
N ASP A 187 -16.71 -3.56 11.77
CA ASP A 187 -18.07 -3.02 11.79
C ASP A 187 -18.60 -2.74 10.37
N LEU A 188 -17.77 -2.13 9.50
CA LEU A 188 -18.12 -1.88 8.11
C LEU A 188 -18.35 -3.20 7.33
N SER A 189 -17.58 -4.23 7.62
CA SER A 189 -17.71 -5.55 7.01
C SER A 189 -19.01 -6.25 7.43
N GLN A 190 -19.39 -6.16 8.72
CA GLN A 190 -20.61 -6.80 9.24
C GLN A 190 -21.89 -6.13 8.72
N ASN A 191 -21.89 -4.83 8.58
CA ASN A 191 -23.04 -4.06 8.11
C ASN A 191 -23.36 -4.27 6.62
N ASN A 192 -22.42 -4.80 5.85
CA ASN A 192 -22.54 -5.01 4.40
C ASN A 192 -22.83 -6.46 3.97
N THR A 193 -23.10 -7.39 4.88
CA THR A 193 -23.37 -8.81 4.55
C THR A 193 -24.68 -9.07 3.81
N SER A 194 -25.42 -8.03 3.39
CA SER A 194 -26.74 -8.16 2.72
C SER A 194 -26.66 -8.29 1.20
N HIS A 195 -25.50 -8.27 0.57
CA HIS A 195 -25.36 -8.35 -0.87
C HIS A 195 -24.89 -9.73 -1.37
N LYS A 196 -25.60 -10.21 -2.38
CA LYS A 196 -25.45 -11.50 -3.09
C LYS A 196 -24.00 -11.85 -3.38
N GLN A 197 -23.64 -13.12 -3.13
CA GLN A 197 -22.48 -13.75 -3.75
C GLN A 197 -22.49 -13.50 -5.25
N VAL A 198 -21.53 -12.70 -5.71
CA VAL A 198 -21.19 -12.66 -7.12
C VAL A 198 -20.52 -13.98 -7.44
N SER A 199 -21.12 -14.76 -8.33
CA SER A 199 -20.54 -16.00 -8.83
C SER A 199 -19.16 -15.71 -9.40
N GLY A 200 -18.12 -16.18 -8.72
CA GLY A 200 -16.73 -16.04 -9.18
C GLY A 200 -16.59 -16.58 -10.60
N HIS A 201 -15.87 -15.89 -11.42
CA HIS A 201 -15.44 -16.38 -12.73
C HIS A 201 -14.52 -17.59 -12.50
N SER A 202 -15.03 -18.78 -12.74
CA SER A 202 -14.23 -20.00 -12.69
C SER A 202 -13.33 -20.04 -13.91
N GLY A 203 -12.02 -19.98 -13.72
CA GLY A 203 -11.04 -20.21 -14.77
C GLY A 203 -10.02 -19.10 -15.01
N GLU A 204 -9.98 -18.05 -14.18
CA GLU A 204 -8.92 -17.06 -14.24
C GLU A 204 -7.69 -17.55 -13.45
N PHE A 205 -6.53 -17.42 -14.06
CA PHE A 205 -5.24 -17.76 -13.45
C PHE A 205 -4.46 -16.48 -13.19
N GLU A 206 -3.95 -16.32 -11.97
CA GLU A 206 -2.95 -15.33 -11.67
C GLU A 206 -1.57 -15.91 -11.96
N VAL A 207 -0.77 -15.19 -12.77
CA VAL A 207 0.58 -15.61 -13.13
C VAL A 207 1.57 -14.57 -12.64
N MET A 208 2.46 -14.99 -11.75
CA MET A 208 3.55 -14.17 -11.24
C MET A 208 4.90 -14.80 -11.54
N TYR A 209 5.86 -13.98 -11.96
CA TYR A 209 7.24 -14.41 -12.11
C TYR A 209 8.21 -13.23 -11.94
N LEU A 210 9.43 -13.55 -11.52
CA LEU A 210 10.54 -12.59 -11.47
C LEU A 210 11.38 -12.77 -12.73
N TRP A 211 11.66 -11.68 -13.39
CA TRP A 211 12.44 -11.67 -14.62
C TRP A 211 13.50 -10.57 -14.60
N ASN A 212 14.74 -10.92 -14.95
CA ASN A 212 15.82 -9.96 -15.10
C ASN A 212 15.69 -9.30 -16.49
N ALA A 213 15.23 -8.07 -16.55
CA ALA A 213 14.94 -7.36 -17.78
C ALA A 213 15.43 -5.90 -17.72
N THR A 214 15.74 -5.35 -18.89
CA THR A 214 15.86 -3.91 -19.07
C THR A 214 14.47 -3.25 -19.01
N ALA A 215 14.39 -1.96 -18.70
CA ALA A 215 13.13 -1.21 -18.69
C ALA A 215 12.39 -1.32 -20.04
N PHE A 216 13.11 -1.31 -21.15
CA PHE A 216 12.53 -1.49 -22.49
C PHE A 216 11.91 -2.87 -22.70
N GLN A 217 12.55 -3.92 -22.20
CA GLN A 217 12.03 -5.28 -22.28
C GLN A 217 10.80 -5.46 -21.41
N ALA A 218 10.83 -4.90 -20.19
CA ALA A 218 9.69 -4.94 -19.25
C ALA A 218 8.47 -4.24 -19.85
N GLU A 219 8.63 -3.06 -20.45
CA GLU A 219 7.54 -2.34 -21.08
C GLU A 219 6.94 -3.08 -22.29
N ARG A 220 7.78 -3.71 -23.11
CA ARG A 220 7.30 -4.54 -24.21
C ARG A 220 6.50 -5.75 -23.74
N LEU A 221 6.94 -6.39 -22.64
CA LEU A 221 6.24 -7.53 -22.08
C LEU A 221 4.90 -7.09 -21.47
N ARG A 222 4.90 -5.98 -20.69
CA ARG A 222 3.66 -5.43 -20.13
C ARG A 222 2.62 -5.16 -21.22
N LYS A 223 3.03 -4.56 -22.33
CA LYS A 223 2.14 -4.32 -23.47
C LYS A 223 1.60 -5.62 -24.06
N ALA A 224 2.46 -6.63 -24.27
CA ALA A 224 2.04 -7.91 -24.83
C ALA A 224 1.10 -8.68 -23.89
N LEU A 225 1.35 -8.63 -22.58
CA LEU A 225 0.46 -9.24 -21.57
C LEU A 225 -0.91 -8.56 -21.52
N GLY A 226 -0.96 -7.23 -21.68
CA GLY A 226 -2.22 -6.48 -21.74
C GLY A 226 -3.10 -6.80 -22.96
N GLU A 227 -2.54 -7.49 -23.99
CA GLU A 227 -3.31 -7.98 -25.15
C GLU A 227 -3.97 -9.36 -24.90
N ILE A 228 -3.53 -10.09 -23.87
CA ILE A 228 -3.97 -11.47 -23.58
C ILE A 228 -4.60 -11.66 -22.19
N GLY A 229 -4.51 -10.66 -21.32
CA GLY A 229 -5.05 -10.72 -19.96
C GLY A 229 -5.34 -9.36 -19.38
N ASP A 230 -6.13 -9.36 -18.33
CA ASP A 230 -6.49 -8.18 -17.55
C ASP A 230 -5.55 -8.01 -16.34
N SER A 231 -5.61 -6.84 -15.69
CA SER A 231 -4.93 -6.56 -14.41
C SER A 231 -3.41 -6.81 -14.43
N VAL A 232 -2.72 -6.44 -15.51
CA VAL A 232 -1.25 -6.51 -15.57
C VAL A 232 -0.64 -5.46 -14.63
N ALA A 233 0.12 -5.90 -13.61
CA ALA A 233 0.82 -5.10 -12.61
C ALA A 233 2.35 -5.07 -12.84
#